data_ee6073f931701859dedf4edfe70358c3
#
_entry.id   ee6073f931701859dedf4edfe70358c3
#
_cell.length_a   1.000
_cell.length_b   1.000
_cell.length_c   1.000
_cell.angle_alpha   90.00
_cell.angle_beta   90.00
_cell.angle_gamma   90.00
#
_symmetry.space_group_name_H-M   'P 1'
#
loop_
_entity.id
_entity.type
_entity.pdbx_description
1 polymer ?
#
loop_
_entity_poly.entity_id
_entity_poly.type
_entity_poly.pdbx_seq_one_letter_code
_entity_poly.pdbx_strand_id
1 'polypeptide(L)'
;PRVIEKDSKIHFPFVDLMNEIHRVLKPKGILYALTPGYPNKAAFVDPTHVNFITSKTHKYFTEPKLRAKMYGFIGRFKNLERVRWVKVTIELEKNPIKKLFKSIMYFFFYKKRSHLLWKLECIK
;
A
#
# COMPACT_ATOMS: atom_id res chain seq x y z
N PRO A 1 5.52 -3.01 -14.25
CA PRO A 1 5.58 -1.60 -13.85
C PRO A 1 5.49 -0.71 -15.09
N ARG A 2 4.72 0.36 -14.98
CA ARG A 2 4.60 1.33 -16.05
C ARG A 2 5.73 2.36 -15.93
N VAL A 3 6.42 2.61 -17.04
CA VAL A 3 7.43 3.66 -17.17
C VAL A 3 6.95 4.62 -18.26
N ILE A 4 7.10 5.90 -18.02
CA ILE A 4 6.73 6.94 -19.00
C ILE A 4 7.96 7.80 -19.25
N GLU A 5 8.28 8.05 -20.51
CA GLU A 5 9.25 9.06 -20.90
C GLU A 5 8.51 10.37 -21.15
N LYS A 6 8.93 11.43 -20.45
CA LYS A 6 8.41 12.78 -20.61
C LYS A 6 9.57 13.77 -20.44
N ASP A 7 9.68 14.73 -21.35
CA ASP A 7 10.73 15.76 -21.33
C ASP A 7 12.16 15.16 -21.21
N SER A 8 12.42 14.08 -21.96
CA SER A 8 13.69 13.32 -21.92
C SER A 8 14.06 12.75 -20.53
N LYS A 9 13.06 12.61 -19.66
CA LYS A 9 13.21 11.99 -18.34
C LYS A 9 12.33 10.76 -18.19
N ILE A 10 12.87 9.76 -17.51
CA ILE A 10 12.13 8.54 -17.17
C ILE A 10 11.33 8.80 -15.89
N HIS A 11 10.02 8.61 -15.99
CA HIS A 11 9.08 8.71 -14.87
C HIS A 11 8.56 7.33 -14.48
N PHE A 12 8.47 7.11 -13.19
CA PHE A 12 7.86 5.93 -12.59
C PHE A 12 6.54 6.34 -11.91
N PRO A 13 5.38 6.20 -12.57
CA PRO A 13 4.12 6.78 -12.08
C PRO A 13 3.76 6.39 -10.65
N PHE A 14 4.14 5.20 -10.20
CA PHE A 14 3.89 4.80 -8.81
C PHE A 14 4.79 5.55 -7.82
N VAL A 15 6.02 5.86 -8.21
CA VAL A 15 6.93 6.69 -7.40
C VAL A 15 6.43 8.13 -7.37
N ASP A 16 5.98 8.65 -8.52
CA ASP A 16 5.40 10.01 -8.62
C ASP A 16 4.15 10.14 -7.76
N LEU A 17 3.26 9.12 -7.79
CA LEU A 17 2.09 9.05 -6.90
C LEU A 17 2.50 9.10 -5.42
N MET A 18 3.53 8.35 -5.02
CA MET A 18 3.99 8.33 -3.63
C MET A 18 4.65 9.66 -3.22
N ASN A 19 5.31 10.35 -4.15
CA ASN A 19 5.81 11.70 -3.94
C ASN A 19 4.67 12.69 -3.71
N GLU A 20 3.62 12.61 -4.53
CA GLU A 20 2.46 13.49 -4.41
C GLU A 20 1.68 13.23 -3.12
N ILE A 21 1.48 11.98 -2.73
CA ILE A 21 0.89 11.62 -1.44
C ILE A 21 1.71 12.22 -0.29
N HIS A 22 3.04 12.10 -0.36
CA HIS A 22 3.91 12.69 0.66
C HIS A 22 3.80 14.22 0.68
N ARG A 23 3.71 14.86 -0.49
CA ARG A 23 3.59 16.32 -0.62
C ARG A 23 2.33 16.86 0.06
N VAL A 24 1.18 16.20 -0.17
CA VAL A 24 -0.13 16.69 0.31
C VAL A 24 -0.39 16.34 1.78
N LEU A 25 0.20 15.27 2.30
CA LEU A 25 0.05 14.92 3.70
C LEU A 25 0.75 15.93 4.61
N LYS A 26 0.09 16.29 5.72
CA LYS A 26 0.73 17.07 6.81
C LYS A 26 1.85 16.24 7.46
N PRO A 27 2.81 16.90 8.17
CA PRO A 27 3.72 16.18 9.05
C PRO A 27 2.94 15.28 10.01
N LYS A 28 3.40 14.03 10.21
CA LYS A 28 2.70 12.97 10.96
C LYS A 28 1.34 12.54 10.37
N GLY A 29 0.95 13.03 9.19
CA GLY A 29 -0.22 12.55 8.46
C GLY A 29 -0.06 11.07 8.09
N ILE A 30 -1.18 10.34 8.05
CA ILE A 30 -1.16 8.88 7.84
C ILE A 30 -1.67 8.55 6.44
N LEU A 31 -0.86 7.84 5.66
CA LEU A 31 -1.32 7.11 4.50
C LEU A 31 -1.89 5.76 4.95
N TYR A 32 -3.19 5.59 4.79
CA TYR A 32 -3.89 4.34 4.98
C TYR A 32 -4.23 3.76 3.61
N ALA A 33 -3.55 2.69 3.19
CA ALA A 33 -3.72 2.12 1.87
C ALA A 33 -4.08 0.64 1.92
N LEU A 34 -5.11 0.28 1.15
CA LEU A 34 -5.51 -1.10 0.89
C LEU A 34 -5.21 -1.41 -0.57
N THR A 35 -4.35 -2.37 -0.81
CA THR A 35 -3.93 -2.73 -2.16
C THR A 35 -3.96 -4.24 -2.36
N PRO A 36 -4.49 -4.74 -3.50
CA PRO A 36 -4.35 -6.16 -3.82
C PRO A 36 -2.87 -6.49 -3.95
N GLY A 37 -2.47 -7.66 -3.44
CA GLY A 37 -1.06 -8.02 -3.36
C GLY A 37 -0.76 -9.41 -3.90
N TYR A 38 0.45 -9.56 -4.44
CA TYR A 38 1.01 -10.86 -4.83
C TYR A 38 1.24 -11.73 -3.56
N PRO A 39 0.94 -13.04 -3.58
CA PRO A 39 0.57 -13.87 -4.73
C PRO A 39 -0.95 -14.06 -4.93
N ASN A 40 -1.78 -13.20 -4.39
CA ASN A 40 -3.23 -13.37 -4.51
C ASN A 40 -3.70 -13.08 -5.94
N LYS A 41 -4.60 -13.92 -6.46
CA LYS A 41 -5.19 -13.77 -7.80
C LYS A 41 -5.83 -12.39 -8.02
N ALA A 42 -6.40 -11.78 -6.98
CA ALA A 42 -7.02 -10.46 -7.05
C ALA A 42 -6.06 -9.35 -7.55
N ALA A 43 -4.74 -9.56 -7.42
CA ALA A 43 -3.75 -8.63 -7.95
C ALA A 43 -3.65 -8.65 -9.49
N PHE A 44 -4.19 -9.69 -10.15
CA PHE A 44 -4.01 -9.94 -11.58
C PHE A 44 -5.32 -10.00 -12.36
N VAL A 45 -6.47 -10.00 -11.69
CA VAL A 45 -7.80 -10.10 -12.35
C VAL A 45 -8.16 -8.80 -13.07
N ASP A 46 -7.77 -7.67 -12.51
CA ASP A 46 -8.05 -6.36 -13.08
C ASP A 46 -6.90 -5.97 -14.03
N PRO A 47 -7.18 -5.78 -15.34
CA PRO A 47 -6.16 -5.43 -16.33
C PRO A 47 -5.53 -4.06 -16.10
N THR A 48 -6.13 -3.20 -15.26
CA THR A 48 -5.57 -1.90 -14.89
C THR A 48 -4.52 -1.98 -13.79
N HIS A 49 -4.37 -3.12 -13.13
CA HIS A 49 -3.34 -3.34 -12.12
C HIS A 49 -1.96 -3.53 -12.78
N VAL A 50 -1.22 -2.45 -12.91
CA VAL A 50 0.10 -2.43 -13.57
C VAL A 50 1.28 -2.51 -12.60
N ASN A 51 1.04 -2.47 -11.28
CA ASN A 51 2.07 -2.53 -10.27
C ASN A 51 2.01 -3.83 -9.46
N PHE A 52 3.15 -4.50 -9.33
CA PHE A 52 3.27 -5.70 -8.51
C PHE A 52 3.55 -5.32 -7.05
N ILE A 53 2.51 -5.40 -6.21
CA ILE A 53 2.61 -5.06 -4.80
C ILE A 53 2.78 -6.33 -3.97
N THR A 54 3.79 -6.34 -3.11
CA THR A 54 4.07 -7.43 -2.17
C THR A 54 4.07 -6.91 -0.74
N SER A 55 4.12 -7.81 0.25
CA SER A 55 4.26 -7.43 1.66
C SER A 55 5.55 -6.65 1.97
N LYS A 56 6.50 -6.62 1.03
CA LYS A 56 7.78 -5.91 1.19
C LYS A 56 7.87 -4.60 0.40
N THR A 57 6.93 -4.33 -0.53
CA THR A 57 6.98 -3.16 -1.42
C THR A 57 6.99 -1.83 -0.65
N HIS A 58 6.29 -1.74 0.49
CA HIS A 58 6.30 -0.54 1.33
C HIS A 58 7.72 -0.09 1.76
N LYS A 59 8.68 -1.02 1.87
CA LYS A 59 10.07 -0.72 2.28
C LYS A 59 10.83 0.16 1.29
N TYR A 60 10.31 0.29 0.06
CA TYR A 60 10.86 1.22 -0.91
C TYR A 60 10.63 2.68 -0.50
N PHE A 61 9.55 2.95 0.25
CA PHE A 61 9.09 4.28 0.63
C PHE A 61 9.26 4.59 2.12
N THR A 62 9.66 3.58 2.93
CA THR A 62 9.78 3.72 4.38
C THR A 62 11.21 3.63 4.86
N GLU A 63 11.48 4.37 5.96
CA GLU A 63 12.73 4.25 6.69
C GLU A 63 12.92 2.83 7.28
N PRO A 64 14.15 2.41 7.48
CA PRO A 64 15.42 3.06 7.12
C PRO A 64 15.83 2.83 5.66
N LYS A 65 15.10 2.03 4.87
CA LYS A 65 15.58 1.54 3.58
C LYS A 65 15.44 2.56 2.44
N LEU A 66 14.28 3.22 2.31
CA LEU A 66 13.99 4.24 1.29
C LEU A 66 14.53 3.93 -0.12
N ARG A 67 14.40 2.68 -0.56
CA ARG A 67 15.00 2.21 -1.83
C ARG A 67 14.48 2.94 -3.06
N ALA A 68 13.26 3.51 -2.99
CA ALA A 68 12.68 4.26 -4.10
C ALA A 68 13.41 5.59 -4.40
N LYS A 69 14.35 6.02 -3.53
CA LYS A 69 15.20 7.19 -3.80
C LYS A 69 15.96 7.07 -5.13
N MET A 70 16.40 5.87 -5.48
CA MET A 70 17.08 5.60 -6.75
C MET A 70 16.18 5.79 -7.99
N TYR A 71 14.86 5.87 -7.78
CA TYR A 71 13.85 6.08 -8.82
C TYR A 71 13.20 7.47 -8.72
N GLY A 72 13.79 8.40 -7.96
CA GLY A 72 13.27 9.77 -7.82
C GLY A 72 12.27 9.97 -6.68
N PHE A 73 12.15 9.06 -5.72
CA PHE A 73 11.37 9.30 -4.51
C PHE A 73 12.10 10.26 -3.57
N ILE A 74 11.46 11.39 -3.26
CA ILE A 74 12.02 12.43 -2.40
C ILE A 74 11.42 12.43 -0.98
N GLY A 75 10.30 11.73 -0.80
CA GLY A 75 9.60 11.66 0.48
C GLY A 75 10.24 10.73 1.50
N ARG A 76 9.64 10.68 2.69
CA ARG A 76 9.97 9.73 3.75
C ARG A 76 8.70 9.30 4.48
N PHE A 77 8.55 8.01 4.66
CA PHE A 77 7.50 7.44 5.49
C PHE A 77 8.08 6.53 6.57
N LYS A 78 7.34 6.38 7.65
CA LYS A 78 7.60 5.41 8.70
C LYS A 78 6.44 4.43 8.79
N ASN A 79 6.72 3.15 8.94
CA ASN A 79 5.69 2.17 9.25
C ASN A 79 5.14 2.40 10.66
N LEU A 80 3.84 2.56 10.79
CA LEU A 80 3.16 2.59 12.10
C LEU A 80 2.86 1.19 12.63
N GLU A 81 2.60 0.24 11.72
CA GLU A 81 2.36 -1.15 12.07
C GLU A 81 2.86 -2.09 10.98
N ARG A 82 3.02 -3.36 11.33
CA ARG A 82 3.43 -4.39 10.36
C ARG A 82 2.40 -4.49 9.24
N VAL A 83 2.89 -4.47 7.99
CA VAL A 83 2.05 -4.76 6.81
C VAL A 83 1.44 -6.15 6.95
N ARG A 84 0.14 -6.24 6.82
CA ARG A 84 -0.63 -7.48 7.01
C ARG A 84 -1.64 -7.70 5.90
N TRP A 85 -1.96 -8.95 5.70
CA TRP A 85 -3.04 -9.34 4.80
C TRP A 85 -4.39 -9.13 5.46
N VAL A 86 -5.30 -8.49 4.74
CA VAL A 86 -6.64 -8.16 5.23
C VAL A 86 -7.71 -8.53 4.20
N LYS A 87 -8.95 -8.60 4.67
CA LYS A 87 -10.13 -8.61 3.83
C LYS A 87 -10.76 -7.23 3.86
N VAL A 88 -10.89 -6.59 2.72
CA VAL A 88 -11.40 -5.20 2.60
C VAL A 88 -12.74 -5.01 3.31
N THR A 89 -13.67 -5.95 3.13
CA THR A 89 -15.01 -5.89 3.74
C THR A 89 -15.00 -5.91 5.28
N ILE A 90 -13.96 -6.46 5.90
CA ILE A 90 -13.79 -6.46 7.36
C ILE A 90 -13.08 -5.19 7.81
N GLU A 91 -12.05 -4.81 7.06
CA GLU A 91 -11.23 -3.64 7.41
C GLU A 91 -12.03 -2.34 7.34
N LEU A 92 -12.92 -2.22 6.35
CA LEU A 92 -13.79 -1.05 6.17
C LEU A 92 -15.09 -1.10 7.01
N GLU A 93 -15.35 -2.18 7.78
CA GLU A 93 -16.54 -2.25 8.64
C GLU A 93 -16.40 -1.28 9.80
N LYS A 94 -17.33 -0.34 9.87
CA LYS A 94 -17.37 0.70 10.90
C LYS A 94 -17.97 0.21 12.23
N ASN A 95 -18.87 -0.78 12.19
CA ASN A 95 -19.50 -1.31 13.39
C ASN A 95 -18.57 -2.32 14.08
N PRO A 96 -18.13 -2.08 15.33
CA PRO A 96 -17.18 -2.93 16.03
C PRO A 96 -17.71 -4.35 16.29
N ILE A 97 -18.98 -4.50 16.57
CA ILE A 97 -19.62 -5.81 16.84
C ILE A 97 -19.67 -6.64 15.56
N LYS A 98 -20.11 -6.03 14.44
CA LYS A 98 -20.11 -6.69 13.12
C LYS A 98 -18.69 -7.01 12.65
N LYS A 99 -17.73 -6.13 12.94
CA LYS A 99 -16.31 -6.36 12.62
C LYS A 99 -15.75 -7.56 13.37
N LEU A 100 -16.05 -7.67 14.68
CA LEU A 100 -15.63 -8.79 15.52
C LEU A 100 -16.25 -10.10 15.02
N PHE A 101 -17.56 -10.13 14.77
CA PHE A 101 -18.27 -11.31 14.28
C PHE A 101 -17.74 -11.77 12.92
N LYS A 102 -17.54 -10.84 11.97
CA LYS A 102 -16.90 -11.13 10.68
C LYS A 102 -15.48 -11.65 10.86
N SER A 103 -14.71 -11.11 11.79
CA SER A 103 -13.33 -11.53 12.05
C SER A 103 -13.28 -12.97 12.56
N ILE A 104 -14.17 -13.36 13.46
CA ILE A 104 -14.29 -14.73 13.99
C ILE A 104 -14.70 -15.69 12.86
N MET A 105 -15.76 -15.37 12.12
CA MET A 105 -16.20 -16.18 10.97
C MET A 105 -15.08 -16.41 9.95
N TYR A 106 -14.27 -15.35 9.67
CA TYR A 106 -13.19 -15.43 8.68
C TYR A 106 -11.87 -16.00 9.23
N PHE A 107 -11.72 -16.14 10.52
CA PHE A 107 -10.62 -16.89 11.11
C PHE A 107 -10.61 -18.35 10.61
N PHE A 108 -11.79 -18.96 10.49
CA PHE A 108 -11.95 -20.31 9.93
C PHE A 108 -11.77 -20.38 8.41
N PHE A 109 -11.80 -19.23 7.69
CA PHE A 109 -11.67 -19.14 6.23
C PHE A 109 -10.44 -18.34 5.80
N TYR A 110 -9.27 -18.68 6.33
CA TYR A 110 -7.99 -17.97 6.14
C TYR A 110 -7.62 -17.66 4.67
N LYS A 111 -8.10 -18.48 3.71
CA LYS A 111 -7.75 -18.39 2.28
C LYS A 111 -8.32 -17.17 1.53
N LYS A 112 -9.11 -16.29 2.16
CA LYS A 112 -9.81 -15.18 1.48
C LYS A 112 -9.25 -13.78 1.70
N ARG A 113 -8.04 -13.67 2.27
CA ARG A 113 -7.38 -12.35 2.42
C ARG A 113 -6.66 -12.02 1.13
N SER A 114 -7.07 -10.93 0.46
CA SER A 114 -6.58 -10.58 -0.87
C SER A 114 -5.82 -9.26 -0.92
N HIS A 115 -5.91 -8.43 0.12
CA HIS A 115 -5.33 -7.11 0.16
C HIS A 115 -4.28 -6.96 1.26
N LEU A 116 -3.29 -6.15 0.96
CA LEU A 116 -2.28 -5.71 1.92
C LEU A 116 -2.72 -4.36 2.49
N LEU A 117 -2.62 -4.23 3.79
CA LEU A 117 -2.84 -2.97 4.50
C LEU A 117 -1.51 -2.31 4.80
N TRP A 118 -1.38 -1.05 4.37
CA TRP A 118 -0.29 -0.16 4.74
C TRP A 118 -0.83 0.94 5.64
N LYS A 119 -0.11 1.20 6.71
CA LYS A 119 -0.27 2.38 7.55
C LYS A 119 1.08 3.08 7.69
N LEU A 120 1.26 4.14 6.92
CA LEU A 120 2.54 4.84 6.83
C LEU A 120 2.36 6.27 7.34
N GLU A 121 3.21 6.67 8.28
CA GLU A 121 3.28 8.05 8.79
C GLU A 121 4.21 8.88 7.90
N CYS A 122 3.74 10.06 7.51
CA CYS A 122 4.52 11.02 6.74
C CYS A 122 5.54 11.73 7.63
N ILE A 123 6.81 11.66 7.26
CA ILE A 123 7.92 12.36 7.93
C ILE A 123 8.34 13.54 7.05
N LYS A 124 8.16 14.74 7.59
CA LYS A 124 8.64 16.00 6.99
C LYS A 124 9.62 16.66 7.90
#